data_43b45e3ce9e90134ad50a7c200d1e5ea
#
_entry.id   43b45e3ce9e90134ad50a7c200d1e5ea
#
_cell.length_a   1.000
_cell.length_b   1.000
_cell.length_c   1.000
_cell.angle_alpha   90.00
_cell.angle_beta   90.00
_cell.angle_gamma   90.00
#
_symmetry.space_group_name_H-M   'P 1'
#
loop_
_entity.id
_entity.type
_entity.pdbx_description
1 polymer ?
#
loop_
_entity_poly.entity_id
_entity_poly.type
_entity_poly.pdbx_seq_one_letter_code
_entity_poly.pdbx_strand_id
1 'polypeptide(L)'
;LLCTPSLAASRVSEMELDVALRPDGSAHITQVWTTDTDEGTEFYLGCRDSGYLTITDFSVSDQNGPYVYVEDWDVDASFEEKANRCGILETGEGVELCWGISEYGENRYTIEYVLHDLVGSYSDADGFNHRFVDEMNFFPTDVTLTIRNQDGTPLTDEICDIWAFGFDGQIRFEDGVIRAWSEEPLERD
;
A
#
# COMPACT_ATOMS: atom_id res chain seq x y z
N LEU A 1 -17.08 -35.60 18.33
CA LEU A 1 -16.84 -34.64 17.26
C LEU A 1 -15.51 -33.93 17.57
N LEU A 2 -14.47 -34.31 16.86
CA LEU A 2 -13.19 -33.61 16.89
C LEU A 2 -13.34 -32.39 15.94
N CYS A 3 -13.47 -31.19 16.49
CA CYS A 3 -13.23 -29.96 15.75
C CYS A 3 -11.74 -29.94 15.44
N THR A 4 -11.34 -30.25 14.21
CA THR A 4 -10.02 -29.89 13.72
C THR A 4 -9.99 -28.38 13.62
N PRO A 5 -9.05 -27.67 14.29
CA PRO A 5 -8.84 -26.27 13.99
C PRO A 5 -8.46 -26.18 12.51
N SER A 6 -9.23 -25.45 11.73
CA SER A 6 -8.79 -24.98 10.43
C SER A 6 -7.62 -24.04 10.74
N LEU A 7 -6.42 -24.43 10.38
CA LEU A 7 -5.30 -23.49 10.29
C LEU A 7 -5.74 -22.43 9.26
N ALA A 8 -6.14 -21.28 9.75
CA ALA A 8 -6.38 -20.13 8.89
C ALA A 8 -5.02 -19.75 8.33
N ALA A 9 -4.83 -19.90 7.02
CA ALA A 9 -3.61 -19.43 6.36
C ALA A 9 -3.53 -17.92 6.53
N SER A 10 -2.34 -17.40 6.80
CA SER A 10 -2.08 -15.94 6.86
C SER A 10 -2.59 -15.24 5.60
N ARG A 11 -3.25 -14.11 5.77
CA ARG A 11 -3.91 -13.38 4.67
C ARG A 11 -3.99 -11.87 4.93
N VAL A 12 -4.11 -11.12 3.84
CA VAL A 12 -4.61 -9.74 3.82
C VAL A 12 -6.05 -9.81 3.30
N SER A 13 -7.04 -9.57 4.14
CA SER A 13 -8.45 -9.67 3.76
C SER A 13 -8.94 -8.42 3.03
N GLU A 14 -8.46 -7.25 3.41
CA GLU A 14 -8.87 -5.97 2.86
C GLU A 14 -7.69 -5.01 2.82
N MET A 15 -7.63 -4.22 1.74
CA MET A 15 -6.66 -3.15 1.54
C MET A 15 -7.38 -1.91 1.02
N GLU A 16 -7.39 -0.86 1.82
CA GLU A 16 -7.92 0.45 1.43
C GLU A 16 -6.75 1.39 1.14
N LEU A 17 -6.75 2.04 -0.02
CA LEU A 17 -5.73 3.01 -0.42
C LEU A 17 -6.35 4.38 -0.65
N ASP A 18 -5.75 5.42 -0.06
CA ASP A 18 -6.03 6.83 -0.36
C ASP A 18 -4.76 7.50 -0.90
N VAL A 19 -4.85 8.04 -2.10
CA VAL A 19 -3.77 8.73 -2.80
C VAL A 19 -4.13 10.20 -2.93
N ALA A 20 -3.57 11.05 -2.09
CA ALA A 20 -3.78 12.49 -2.09
C ALA A 20 -2.69 13.18 -2.92
N LEU A 21 -3.03 13.53 -4.18
CA LEU A 21 -2.14 14.24 -5.09
C LEU A 21 -1.90 15.67 -4.60
N ARG A 22 -0.64 16.10 -4.64
CA ARG A 22 -0.21 17.44 -4.24
C ARG A 22 0.14 18.30 -5.46
N PRO A 23 0.08 19.65 -5.33
CA PRO A 23 0.40 20.54 -6.44
C PRO A 23 1.84 20.48 -6.94
N ASP A 24 2.76 19.92 -6.14
CA ASP A 24 4.17 19.73 -6.49
C ASP A 24 4.45 18.42 -7.25
N GLY A 25 3.40 17.67 -7.59
CA GLY A 25 3.51 16.37 -8.26
C GLY A 25 3.80 15.18 -7.33
N SER A 26 3.97 15.43 -6.05
CA SER A 26 4.04 14.34 -5.05
C SER A 26 2.65 13.83 -4.66
N ALA A 27 2.60 12.68 -3.99
CA ALA A 27 1.38 12.16 -3.39
C ALA A 27 1.62 11.74 -1.94
N HIS A 28 0.70 12.06 -1.06
CA HIS A 28 0.61 11.41 0.24
C HIS A 28 -0.26 10.18 0.09
N ILE A 29 0.28 9.03 0.44
CA ILE A 29 -0.38 7.74 0.32
C ILE A 29 -0.66 7.20 1.72
N THR A 30 -1.90 6.81 1.94
CA THR A 30 -2.34 6.09 3.13
C THR A 30 -2.90 4.75 2.69
N GLN A 31 -2.38 3.67 3.25
CA GLN A 31 -2.92 2.34 3.06
C GLN A 31 -3.40 1.79 4.41
N VAL A 32 -4.56 1.15 4.41
CA VAL A 32 -5.07 0.45 5.58
C VAL A 32 -5.25 -1.01 5.23
N TRP A 33 -4.50 -1.88 5.92
CA TRP A 33 -4.54 -3.31 5.70
C TRP A 33 -5.23 -4.01 6.85
N THR A 34 -6.26 -4.80 6.56
CA THR A 34 -6.86 -5.74 7.50
C THR A 34 -6.26 -7.11 7.25
N THR A 35 -5.58 -7.67 8.23
CA THR A 35 -4.81 -8.92 8.13
C THR A 35 -5.26 -9.91 9.17
N ASP A 36 -5.03 -11.19 8.91
CA ASP A 36 -5.15 -12.27 9.88
C ASP A 36 -3.97 -13.22 9.64
N THR A 37 -3.04 -13.32 10.61
CA THR A 37 -1.81 -14.08 10.42
C THR A 37 -1.45 -14.91 11.63
N ASP A 38 -0.93 -16.12 11.40
CA ASP A 38 -0.47 -17.08 12.41
C ASP A 38 1.01 -17.44 12.27
N GLU A 39 1.69 -16.86 11.27
CA GLU A 39 3.11 -17.09 11.01
C GLU A 39 3.82 -15.87 10.43
N GLY A 40 5.14 -15.95 10.33
CA GLY A 40 5.98 -14.87 9.80
C GLY A 40 6.41 -13.87 10.87
N THR A 41 7.27 -12.95 10.50
CA THR A 41 7.84 -11.93 11.38
C THR A 41 7.53 -10.52 10.92
N GLU A 42 7.15 -10.34 9.65
CA GLU A 42 6.96 -9.04 9.02
C GLU A 42 5.99 -9.09 7.84
N PHE A 43 5.44 -7.93 7.52
CA PHE A 43 4.89 -7.62 6.22
C PHE A 43 5.82 -6.70 5.45
N TYR A 44 5.74 -6.73 4.13
CA TYR A 44 6.39 -5.76 3.27
C TYR A 44 5.51 -5.40 2.06
N LEU A 45 5.73 -4.21 1.55
CA LEU A 45 5.20 -3.73 0.29
C LEU A 45 6.39 -3.33 -0.60
N GLY A 46 6.58 -4.06 -1.70
CA GLY A 46 7.57 -3.73 -2.70
C GLY A 46 7.14 -2.49 -3.50
N CYS A 47 8.09 -1.62 -3.77
CA CYS A 47 7.95 -0.46 -4.66
C CYS A 47 9.02 -0.59 -5.73
N ARG A 48 8.73 -1.39 -6.77
CA ARG A 48 9.61 -1.58 -7.92
C ARG A 48 9.57 -0.34 -8.81
N ASP A 49 10.58 -0.23 -9.68
CA ASP A 49 10.72 0.92 -10.60
C ASP A 49 10.79 2.29 -9.92
N SER A 50 11.07 2.30 -8.61
CA SER A 50 11.27 3.54 -7.86
C SER A 50 12.57 4.29 -8.23
N GLY A 51 13.27 3.87 -9.26
CA GLY A 51 14.51 4.52 -9.71
C GLY A 51 14.40 6.02 -10.04
N TYR A 52 13.19 6.54 -10.11
CA TYR A 52 12.85 7.95 -10.27
C TYR A 52 11.97 8.49 -9.14
N LEU A 53 11.43 7.62 -8.28
CA LEU A 53 10.52 8.00 -7.22
C LEU A 53 11.26 7.96 -5.88
N THR A 54 11.14 9.00 -5.11
CA THR A 54 11.68 9.07 -3.75
C THR A 54 10.54 8.89 -2.76
N ILE A 55 10.73 8.00 -1.80
CA ILE A 55 9.78 7.77 -0.70
C ILE A 55 10.31 8.44 0.55
N THR A 56 9.48 9.24 1.20
CA THR A 56 9.77 9.87 2.50
C THR A 56 8.60 9.72 3.45
N ASP A 57 8.82 10.09 4.71
CA ASP A 57 7.80 10.14 5.76
C ASP A 57 7.09 8.78 5.97
N PHE A 58 7.81 7.68 5.72
CA PHE A 58 7.27 6.35 5.93
C PHE A 58 7.00 6.10 7.41
N SER A 59 5.78 5.72 7.70
CA SER A 59 5.34 5.37 9.04
C SER A 59 4.29 4.27 9.01
N VAL A 60 4.23 3.50 10.09
CA VAL A 60 3.23 2.46 10.30
C VAL A 60 2.65 2.60 11.70
N SER A 61 1.38 2.31 11.82
CA SER A 61 0.68 2.14 13.11
C SER A 61 -0.30 0.98 13.03
N ASP A 62 -0.63 0.42 14.17
CA ASP A 62 -1.72 -0.54 14.33
C ASP A 62 -2.70 -0.07 15.43
N GLN A 63 -3.60 -0.96 15.87
CA GLN A 63 -4.55 -0.69 16.94
C GLN A 63 -3.89 -0.37 18.30
N ASN A 64 -2.60 -0.71 18.47
CA ASN A 64 -1.83 -0.50 19.71
C ASN A 64 -1.02 0.81 19.68
N GLY A 65 -0.84 1.41 18.48
CA GLY A 65 -0.17 2.70 18.33
C GLY A 65 0.87 2.74 17.20
N PRO A 66 1.65 3.83 17.15
CA PRO A 66 2.65 4.03 16.11
C PRO A 66 3.87 3.13 16.32
N TYR A 67 4.46 2.72 15.21
CA TYR A 67 5.69 1.92 15.15
C TYR A 67 6.93 2.81 15.22
N VAL A 68 8.02 2.22 15.70
CA VAL A 68 9.32 2.89 15.73
C VAL A 68 10.01 2.67 14.39
N TYR A 69 10.33 3.75 13.68
CA TYR A 69 11.13 3.68 12.46
C TYR A 69 12.58 3.29 12.79
N VAL A 70 13.16 2.37 12.02
CA VAL A 70 14.56 1.96 12.07
C VAL A 70 15.21 2.17 10.69
N GLU A 71 16.42 2.72 10.69
CA GLU A 71 17.14 3.02 9.42
C GLU A 71 17.64 1.76 8.71
N ASP A 72 18.13 0.78 9.49
CA ASP A 72 18.66 -0.48 8.98
C ASP A 72 17.66 -1.60 9.29
N TRP A 73 16.82 -1.94 8.30
CA TRP A 73 15.89 -3.05 8.44
C TRP A 73 16.60 -4.39 8.29
N ASP A 74 16.57 -5.21 9.34
CA ASP A 74 17.18 -6.56 9.34
C ASP A 74 16.11 -7.63 9.06
N VAL A 75 16.16 -8.20 7.86
CA VAL A 75 15.25 -9.26 7.42
C VAL A 75 15.40 -10.57 8.20
N ASP A 76 16.57 -10.80 8.79
CA ASP A 76 16.88 -11.99 9.57
C ASP A 76 16.57 -11.82 11.08
N ALA A 77 16.17 -10.64 11.50
CA ALA A 77 15.79 -10.37 12.89
C ALA A 77 14.57 -11.19 13.33
N SER A 78 14.53 -11.51 14.60
CA SER A 78 13.44 -12.29 15.21
C SER A 78 12.10 -11.53 15.23
N PHE A 79 11.01 -12.24 15.49
CA PHE A 79 9.68 -11.67 15.67
C PHE A 79 9.67 -10.54 16.72
N GLU A 80 10.28 -10.78 17.87
CA GLU A 80 10.34 -9.82 18.98
C GLU A 80 11.16 -8.58 18.62
N GLU A 81 12.20 -8.73 17.83
CA GLU A 81 13.04 -7.62 17.39
C GLU A 81 12.38 -6.76 16.32
N LYS A 82 11.51 -7.33 15.47
CA LYS A 82 10.74 -6.62 14.45
C LYS A 82 9.44 -6.02 14.97
N ALA A 83 8.82 -6.64 15.98
CA ALA A 83 7.51 -6.22 16.49
C ALA A 83 7.46 -4.72 16.83
N ASN A 84 6.40 -4.04 16.35
CA ASN A 84 6.18 -2.58 16.50
C ASN A 84 7.29 -1.69 15.90
N ARG A 85 7.97 -2.18 14.88
CA ARG A 85 8.99 -1.42 14.14
C ARG A 85 8.67 -1.42 12.65
N CYS A 86 9.12 -0.39 11.96
CA CYS A 86 9.05 -0.29 10.51
C CYS A 86 10.35 0.31 9.96
N GLY A 87 10.62 0.09 8.69
CA GLY A 87 11.83 0.58 8.03
C GLY A 87 11.74 0.39 6.52
N ILE A 88 12.68 0.99 5.80
CA ILE A 88 12.80 0.86 4.36
C ILE A 88 14.02 -0.01 4.07
N LEU A 89 13.83 -1.04 3.25
CA LEU A 89 14.90 -1.89 2.74
C LEU A 89 15.18 -1.51 1.28
N GLU A 90 16.42 -1.14 0.98
CA GLU A 90 16.86 -0.98 -0.40
C GLU A 90 17.13 -2.35 -1.03
N THR A 91 16.59 -2.58 -2.21
CA THR A 91 16.76 -3.81 -2.99
C THR A 91 17.44 -3.51 -4.32
N GLY A 92 17.79 -4.55 -5.07
CA GLY A 92 18.34 -4.37 -6.43
C GLY A 92 17.32 -3.89 -7.47
N GLU A 93 16.03 -3.92 -7.13
CA GLU A 93 14.90 -3.60 -8.03
C GLU A 93 14.07 -2.39 -7.58
N GLY A 94 14.39 -1.81 -6.41
CA GLY A 94 13.67 -0.69 -5.83
C GLY A 94 13.79 -0.67 -4.32
N VAL A 95 12.70 -0.40 -3.62
CA VAL A 95 12.65 -0.43 -2.16
C VAL A 95 11.49 -1.29 -1.68
N GLU A 96 11.61 -1.80 -0.47
CA GLU A 96 10.54 -2.46 0.28
C GLU A 96 10.22 -1.63 1.52
N LEU A 97 8.94 -1.33 1.71
CA LEU A 97 8.41 -0.75 2.93
C LEU A 97 8.07 -1.90 3.88
N CYS A 98 8.84 -2.05 4.94
CA CYS A 98 8.78 -3.21 5.83
C CYS A 98 8.22 -2.82 7.20
N TRP A 99 7.44 -3.72 7.82
CA TRP A 99 7.03 -3.58 9.21
C TRP A 99 6.82 -4.93 9.89
N GLY A 100 7.19 -4.99 11.16
CA GLY A 100 7.06 -6.20 11.97
C GLY A 100 5.63 -6.49 12.36
N ILE A 101 5.30 -7.78 12.43
CA ILE A 101 4.04 -8.24 13.00
C ILE A 101 4.12 -8.02 14.52
N SER A 102 3.16 -7.26 15.08
CA SER A 102 3.12 -6.95 16.52
C SER A 102 2.60 -8.12 17.34
N GLU A 103 1.59 -8.81 16.81
CA GLU A 103 0.95 -10.01 17.40
C GLU A 103 0.30 -10.84 16.30
N TYR A 104 0.15 -12.14 16.54
CA TYR A 104 -0.61 -13.00 15.63
C TYR A 104 -2.11 -12.84 15.83
N GLY A 105 -2.88 -13.14 14.78
CA GLY A 105 -4.31 -12.98 14.71
C GLY A 105 -4.70 -11.79 13.84
N GLU A 106 -5.89 -11.24 14.09
CA GLU A 106 -6.42 -10.11 13.33
C GLU A 106 -5.73 -8.80 13.74
N ASN A 107 -5.18 -8.10 12.74
CA ASN A 107 -4.55 -6.79 12.90
C ASN A 107 -5.05 -5.82 11.83
N ARG A 108 -5.03 -4.52 12.17
CA ARG A 108 -5.30 -3.44 11.22
C ARG A 108 -4.13 -2.48 11.21
N TYR A 109 -3.36 -2.49 10.13
CA TYR A 109 -2.21 -1.61 9.94
C TYR A 109 -2.62 -0.38 9.14
N THR A 110 -2.15 0.79 9.57
CA THR A 110 -2.17 2.03 8.77
C THR A 110 -0.74 2.33 8.36
N ILE A 111 -0.50 2.37 7.07
CA ILE A 111 0.78 2.60 6.42
C ILE A 111 0.70 3.94 5.70
N GLU A 112 1.60 4.88 6.01
CA GLU A 112 1.64 6.21 5.40
C GLU A 112 3.02 6.51 4.85
N TYR A 113 3.07 7.15 3.69
CA TYR A 113 4.31 7.63 3.08
C TYR A 113 4.04 8.72 2.03
N VAL A 114 5.07 9.48 1.70
CA VAL A 114 5.05 10.45 0.62
C VAL A 114 5.84 9.89 -0.56
N LEU A 115 5.19 9.84 -1.70
CA LEU A 115 5.80 9.46 -2.98
C LEU A 115 6.06 10.73 -3.78
N HIS A 116 7.33 11.08 -3.94
CA HIS A 116 7.75 12.26 -4.70
C HIS A 116 7.81 11.94 -6.20
N ASP A 117 7.68 12.98 -7.02
CA ASP A 117 7.79 12.92 -8.48
C ASP A 117 6.83 11.91 -9.15
N LEU A 118 5.68 11.62 -8.50
CA LEU A 118 4.67 10.71 -9.04
C LEU A 118 4.04 11.28 -10.31
N VAL A 119 3.62 12.54 -10.28
CA VAL A 119 2.97 13.19 -11.43
C VAL A 119 4.01 13.90 -12.28
N GLY A 120 4.20 13.41 -13.49
CA GLY A 120 5.06 14.02 -14.49
C GLY A 120 4.30 15.02 -15.36
N SER A 121 4.98 16.10 -15.75
CA SER A 121 4.44 17.07 -16.70
C SER A 121 4.88 16.77 -18.12
N TYR A 122 3.92 16.63 -19.03
CA TYR A 122 4.11 16.37 -20.44
C TYR A 122 3.72 17.63 -21.24
N SER A 123 3.84 17.58 -22.56
CA SER A 123 3.58 18.75 -23.43
C SER A 123 2.12 19.19 -23.48
N ASP A 124 1.20 18.30 -23.18
CA ASP A 124 -0.27 18.43 -23.34
C ASP A 124 -1.08 18.04 -22.11
N ALA A 125 -0.47 17.37 -21.13
CA ALA A 125 -1.12 16.94 -19.90
C ALA A 125 -0.11 16.70 -18.77
N ASP A 126 -0.58 16.69 -17.54
CA ASP A 126 0.12 16.08 -16.41
C ASP A 126 -0.44 14.68 -16.19
N GLY A 127 0.41 13.74 -15.76
CA GLY A 127 -0.06 12.38 -15.57
C GLY A 127 0.95 11.45 -14.93
N PHE A 128 0.50 10.26 -14.57
CA PHE A 128 1.36 9.20 -14.04
C PHE A 128 0.85 7.81 -14.43
N ASN A 129 1.77 6.86 -14.36
CA ASN A 129 1.47 5.43 -14.39
C ASN A 129 2.22 4.80 -13.21
N HIS A 130 1.47 4.24 -12.26
CA HIS A 130 2.05 3.68 -11.04
C HIS A 130 1.31 2.43 -10.60
N ARG A 131 2.06 1.47 -10.07
CA ARG A 131 1.53 0.25 -9.48
C ARG A 131 1.43 0.44 -7.95
N PHE A 132 0.22 0.69 -7.44
CA PHE A 132 -0.02 0.93 -6.01
C PHE A 132 -0.01 -0.35 -5.16
N VAL A 133 -0.29 -1.50 -5.76
CA VAL A 133 -0.15 -2.82 -5.16
C VAL A 133 0.85 -3.59 -5.99
N ASP A 134 2.05 -3.80 -5.47
CA ASP A 134 3.14 -4.46 -6.19
C ASP A 134 3.51 -5.76 -5.47
N GLU A 135 4.75 -6.00 -5.16
CA GLU A 135 5.19 -7.23 -4.50
C GLU A 135 4.91 -7.18 -3.00
N MET A 136 4.36 -8.28 -2.46
CA MET A 136 4.03 -8.42 -1.05
C MET A 136 3.95 -9.89 -0.64
N ASN A 137 3.99 -10.16 0.68
CA ASN A 137 3.91 -11.53 1.19
C ASN A 137 2.57 -12.22 0.83
N PHE A 138 1.47 -11.50 1.03
CA PHE A 138 0.10 -12.01 0.88
C PHE A 138 -0.70 -11.01 0.05
N PHE A 139 -1.25 -11.46 -1.08
CA PHE A 139 -2.10 -10.63 -1.91
C PHE A 139 -3.47 -10.43 -1.27
N PRO A 140 -4.02 -9.21 -1.32
CA PRO A 140 -5.30 -8.90 -0.69
C PRO A 140 -6.48 -9.54 -1.43
N THR A 141 -7.50 -9.93 -0.64
CA THR A 141 -8.76 -10.43 -1.18
C THR A 141 -9.59 -9.30 -1.78
N ASP A 142 -9.70 -8.19 -1.05
CA ASP A 142 -10.47 -7.02 -1.46
C ASP A 142 -9.57 -5.80 -1.46
N VAL A 143 -9.60 -5.02 -2.56
CA VAL A 143 -8.83 -3.78 -2.69
C VAL A 143 -9.76 -2.65 -3.09
N THR A 144 -9.64 -1.51 -2.39
CA THR A 144 -10.24 -0.25 -2.80
C THR A 144 -9.17 0.83 -2.91
N LEU A 145 -9.25 1.64 -3.95
CA LEU A 145 -8.36 2.78 -4.18
C LEU A 145 -9.18 4.04 -4.39
N THR A 146 -8.78 5.10 -3.70
CA THR A 146 -9.29 6.46 -3.94
C THR A 146 -8.12 7.36 -4.33
N ILE A 147 -8.24 8.07 -5.46
CA ILE A 147 -7.28 9.10 -5.87
C ILE A 147 -8.00 10.44 -5.86
N ARG A 148 -7.42 11.42 -5.19
CA ARG A 148 -7.99 12.77 -5.05
C ARG A 148 -6.91 13.83 -5.05
N ASN A 149 -7.27 15.06 -5.38
CA ASN A 149 -6.40 16.19 -5.12
C ASN A 149 -6.46 16.56 -3.63
N GLN A 150 -5.30 16.83 -3.03
CA GLN A 150 -5.19 17.20 -1.62
C GLN A 150 -5.94 18.50 -1.30
N ASP A 151 -5.99 19.44 -2.24
CA ASP A 151 -6.67 20.73 -2.10
C ASP A 151 -8.20 20.67 -2.32
N GLY A 152 -8.73 19.47 -2.64
CA GLY A 152 -10.15 19.23 -2.89
C GLY A 152 -10.62 19.63 -4.29
N THR A 153 -9.75 20.05 -5.19
CA THR A 153 -10.10 20.26 -6.61
C THR A 153 -10.63 18.96 -7.21
N PRO A 154 -11.85 18.93 -7.76
CA PRO A 154 -12.45 17.68 -8.22
C PRO A 154 -11.70 17.10 -9.43
N LEU A 155 -11.57 15.78 -9.45
CA LEU A 155 -11.16 14.98 -10.61
C LEU A 155 -12.43 14.50 -11.33
N THR A 156 -12.53 14.79 -12.62
CA THR A 156 -13.72 14.46 -13.43
C THR A 156 -13.30 14.00 -14.83
N ASP A 157 -14.19 13.35 -15.55
CA ASP A 157 -14.02 12.91 -16.93
C ASP A 157 -13.94 14.07 -17.95
N GLU A 158 -14.21 15.31 -17.53
CA GLU A 158 -14.01 16.50 -18.35
C GLU A 158 -12.54 16.97 -18.39
N ILE A 159 -11.74 16.62 -17.37
CA ILE A 159 -10.38 17.14 -17.19
C ILE A 159 -9.30 16.06 -17.12
N CYS A 160 -9.64 14.79 -16.92
CA CYS A 160 -8.69 13.69 -16.90
C CYS A 160 -9.24 12.43 -17.55
N ASP A 161 -8.30 11.65 -18.09
CA ASP A 161 -8.53 10.29 -18.54
C ASP A 161 -7.94 9.31 -17.54
N ILE A 162 -8.59 8.16 -17.34
CA ILE A 162 -8.17 7.14 -16.38
C ILE A 162 -8.18 5.74 -17.00
N TRP A 163 -7.17 4.96 -16.64
CA TRP A 163 -7.07 3.54 -17.00
C TRP A 163 -6.54 2.77 -15.79
N ALA A 164 -7.01 1.54 -15.61
CA ALA A 164 -6.46 0.62 -14.62
C ALA A 164 -6.21 -0.74 -15.26
N PHE A 165 -5.13 -1.38 -14.87
CA PHE A 165 -4.64 -2.62 -15.45
C PHE A 165 -4.17 -3.58 -14.34
N GLY A 166 -4.11 -4.88 -14.66
CA GLY A 166 -3.54 -5.90 -13.79
C GLY A 166 -4.45 -6.34 -12.65
N PHE A 167 -5.77 -6.15 -12.77
CA PHE A 167 -6.75 -6.68 -11.81
C PHE A 167 -8.11 -6.85 -12.47
N ASP A 168 -8.92 -7.75 -11.95
CA ASP A 168 -10.34 -7.84 -12.27
C ASP A 168 -11.12 -6.91 -11.34
N GLY A 169 -11.67 -5.82 -11.90
CA GLY A 169 -12.33 -4.79 -11.12
C GLY A 169 -12.80 -3.61 -11.95
N GLN A 170 -13.13 -2.54 -11.28
CA GLN A 170 -13.66 -1.34 -11.91
C GLN A 170 -12.93 -0.08 -11.47
N ILE A 171 -12.95 0.93 -12.35
CA ILE A 171 -12.47 2.27 -12.08
C ILE A 171 -13.47 3.29 -12.61
N ARG A 172 -13.74 4.37 -11.85
CA ARG A 172 -14.64 5.45 -12.28
C ARG A 172 -14.39 6.75 -11.52
N PHE A 173 -14.92 7.85 -12.07
CA PHE A 173 -15.09 9.10 -11.34
C PHE A 173 -16.34 9.04 -10.47
N GLU A 174 -16.24 9.45 -9.21
CA GLU A 174 -17.32 9.50 -8.25
C GLU A 174 -17.08 10.63 -7.24
N ASP A 175 -18.02 11.56 -7.11
CA ASP A 175 -17.98 12.68 -6.17
C ASP A 175 -16.67 13.51 -6.22
N GLY A 176 -16.12 13.70 -7.42
CA GLY A 176 -14.90 14.48 -7.63
C GLY A 176 -13.59 13.76 -7.28
N VAL A 177 -13.61 12.44 -7.13
CA VAL A 177 -12.45 11.60 -6.95
C VAL A 177 -12.45 10.45 -7.96
N ILE A 178 -11.33 9.79 -8.13
CA ILE A 178 -11.22 8.53 -8.87
C ILE A 178 -11.32 7.41 -7.85
N ARG A 179 -12.24 6.45 -8.09
CA ARG A 179 -12.37 5.24 -7.30
C ARG A 179 -12.11 4.01 -8.14
N ALA A 180 -11.34 3.07 -7.61
CA ALA A 180 -11.17 1.74 -8.16
C ALA A 180 -11.40 0.69 -7.07
N TRP A 181 -11.88 -0.49 -7.45
CA TRP A 181 -12.02 -1.63 -6.54
C TRP A 181 -11.90 -2.94 -7.31
N SER A 182 -11.35 -3.95 -6.65
CA SER A 182 -11.31 -5.31 -7.17
C SER A 182 -12.69 -5.98 -7.05
N GLU A 183 -13.05 -6.81 -8.02
CA GLU A 183 -14.22 -7.71 -7.98
C GLU A 183 -13.81 -9.15 -7.67
N GLU A 184 -12.52 -9.46 -7.87
CA GLU A 184 -11.88 -10.74 -7.53
C GLU A 184 -10.60 -10.46 -6.72
N PRO A 185 -10.13 -11.45 -5.93
CA PRO A 185 -8.85 -11.34 -5.22
C PRO A 185 -7.70 -11.02 -6.17
N LEU A 186 -6.74 -10.20 -5.70
CA LEU A 186 -5.53 -9.98 -6.48
C LEU A 186 -4.67 -11.25 -6.48
N GLU A 187 -4.08 -11.54 -7.62
CA GLU A 187 -3.18 -12.68 -7.79
C GLU A 187 -1.76 -12.20 -8.14
N ARG A 188 -0.77 -13.03 -7.86
CA ARG A 188 0.61 -12.76 -8.27
C ARG A 188 0.72 -12.97 -9.78
N ASP A 189 1.23 -11.94 -10.48
CA ASP A 189 1.59 -12.01 -11.91
C ASP A 189 2.78 -12.94 -12.18
#